data_fcc69f93d333c2b261c14e897683a28b
#
_entry.id   fcc69f93d333c2b261c14e897683a28b
#
_cell.length_a   1.000
_cell.length_b   1.000
_cell.length_c   1.000
_cell.angle_alpha   90.00
_cell.angle_beta   90.00
_cell.angle_gamma   90.00
#
_symmetry.space_group_name_H-M   'P 1'
#
loop_
_entity.id
_entity.type
_entity.pdbx_description
1 polymer ?
#
loop_
_entity_poly.entity_id
_entity_poly.type
_entity_poly.pdbx_seq_one_letter_code
_entity_poly.pdbx_strand_id
1 'polypeptide(L)'
;MGENFSIRLWGTFNIGNTVLAGNSEGVTITQDGQTKAAETPEKLLLEFLGYEVPVSFMHYWVRGIPSPTSQAQLRYSEDGQLAQIIQNEWVIDYIDFRQYQNYSLPRRIEANHEKREIKLRFIGLRWEIQKNT
;
A
#
# COMPACT_ATOMS: atom_id res chain seq x y z
N MET A 1 -6.05 18.76 -4.23
CA MET A 1 -5.24 17.92 -5.10
C MET A 1 -5.69 16.48 -5.00
N GLY A 2 -5.99 15.88 -6.11
CA GLY A 2 -6.37 14.48 -6.12
C GLY A 2 -5.18 13.57 -5.88
N GLU A 3 -5.43 12.49 -5.19
CA GLU A 3 -4.42 11.48 -5.01
C GLU A 3 -4.67 10.33 -5.97
N ASN A 4 -3.74 10.16 -6.89
CA ASN A 4 -3.81 9.07 -7.85
C ASN A 4 -3.04 7.89 -7.31
N PHE A 5 -3.65 6.72 -7.34
CA PHE A 5 -2.97 5.52 -6.92
C PHE A 5 -3.40 4.35 -7.79
N SER A 6 -2.56 3.34 -7.80
CA SER A 6 -2.83 2.09 -8.51
C SER A 6 -2.37 0.94 -7.63
N ILE A 7 -3.22 -0.06 -7.48
CA ILE A 7 -2.91 -1.26 -6.72
C ILE A 7 -3.14 -2.45 -7.62
N ARG A 8 -2.11 -3.25 -7.83
CA ARG A 8 -2.20 -4.47 -8.60
C ARG A 8 -2.36 -5.64 -7.65
N LEU A 9 -3.36 -6.45 -7.89
CA LEU A 9 -3.61 -7.65 -7.11
C LEU A 9 -3.00 -8.84 -7.80
N TRP A 10 -2.23 -9.63 -7.02
CA TRP A 10 -1.54 -10.74 -7.59
C TRP A 10 -1.35 -11.84 -6.52
N GLY A 11 -0.86 -13.01 -6.92
CA GLY A 11 -0.65 -14.11 -6.00
C GLY A 11 -1.72 -15.18 -6.14
N THR A 12 -2.17 -15.74 -5.03
CA THR A 12 -3.12 -16.85 -5.04
C THR A 12 -4.58 -16.40 -4.97
N PHE A 13 -4.86 -15.18 -5.34
CA PHE A 13 -6.23 -14.65 -5.26
C PHE A 13 -7.15 -15.16 -6.36
N ASN A 14 -6.61 -15.78 -7.38
CA ASN A 14 -7.37 -16.28 -8.52
C ASN A 14 -8.26 -15.20 -9.16
N ILE A 15 -7.76 -14.00 -9.26
CA ILE A 15 -8.50 -12.85 -9.78
C ILE A 15 -7.89 -12.29 -11.06
N GLY A 16 -6.96 -13.02 -11.68
CA GLY A 16 -6.38 -12.64 -12.96
C GLY A 16 -5.65 -11.30 -12.90
N ASN A 17 -5.77 -10.53 -13.97
CA ASN A 17 -5.17 -9.20 -14.05
C ASN A 17 -6.12 -8.19 -13.44
N THR A 18 -6.03 -8.00 -12.14
CA THR A 18 -6.91 -7.09 -11.43
C THR A 18 -6.12 -5.87 -10.99
N VAL A 19 -6.60 -4.69 -11.35
CA VAL A 19 -6.00 -3.43 -10.99
C VAL A 19 -7.04 -2.53 -10.33
N LEU A 20 -6.74 -2.08 -9.12
CA LEU A 20 -7.51 -1.07 -8.44
C LEU A 20 -6.83 0.27 -8.68
N ALA A 21 -7.57 1.23 -9.19
CA ALA A 21 -7.06 2.57 -9.44
C ALA A 21 -7.97 3.61 -8.83
N GLY A 22 -7.39 4.68 -8.34
CA GLY A 22 -8.16 5.73 -7.72
C GLY A 22 -7.58 7.11 -7.92
N ASN A 23 -8.46 8.09 -7.77
CA ASN A 23 -8.11 9.50 -7.77
C ASN A 23 -9.08 10.25 -6.86
N SER A 24 -9.09 11.58 -6.93
CA SER A 24 -9.96 12.38 -6.09
C SER A 24 -11.45 12.21 -6.37
N GLU A 25 -11.80 11.63 -7.52
CA GLU A 25 -13.20 11.47 -7.92
C GLU A 25 -13.78 10.10 -7.56
N GLY A 26 -12.93 9.15 -7.20
CA GLY A 26 -13.40 7.82 -6.83
C GLY A 26 -12.39 6.74 -7.16
N VAL A 27 -12.83 5.50 -7.07
CA VAL A 27 -12.00 4.34 -7.34
C VAL A 27 -12.67 3.43 -8.36
N THR A 28 -11.85 2.76 -9.14
CA THR A 28 -12.30 1.75 -10.08
C THR A 28 -11.49 0.48 -9.90
N ILE A 29 -12.10 -0.65 -10.18
CA ILE A 29 -11.39 -1.92 -10.28
C ILE A 29 -11.58 -2.45 -11.70
N THR A 30 -10.49 -2.86 -12.31
CA THR A 30 -10.49 -3.43 -13.66
C THR A 30 -10.01 -4.87 -13.58
N GLN A 31 -10.83 -5.78 -14.07
CA GLN A 31 -10.52 -7.20 -14.08
C GLN A 31 -10.96 -7.78 -15.41
N ASP A 32 -10.04 -8.45 -16.10
CA ASP A 32 -10.30 -9.11 -17.38
C ASP A 32 -10.99 -8.20 -18.39
N GLY A 33 -10.55 -6.93 -18.43
CA GLY A 33 -11.05 -5.94 -19.36
C GLY A 33 -12.35 -5.27 -18.95
N GLN A 34 -12.92 -5.65 -17.82
CA GLN A 34 -14.13 -5.02 -17.31
C GLN A 34 -13.79 -4.10 -16.13
N THR A 35 -14.41 -2.93 -16.13
CA THR A 35 -14.14 -1.93 -15.09
C THR A 35 -15.41 -1.66 -14.31
N LYS A 36 -15.29 -1.66 -12.98
CA LYS A 36 -16.36 -1.32 -12.06
C LYS A 36 -15.93 -0.18 -11.16
N ALA A 37 -16.86 0.71 -10.87
CA ALA A 37 -16.62 1.79 -9.93
C ALA A 37 -16.99 1.36 -8.51
N ALA A 38 -16.33 1.93 -7.52
CA ALA A 38 -16.60 1.65 -6.12
C ALA A 38 -16.55 2.93 -5.31
N GLU A 39 -17.20 2.91 -4.13
CA GLU A 39 -17.23 4.08 -3.25
C GLU A 39 -15.90 4.28 -2.55
N THR A 40 -15.34 3.19 -2.00
CA THR A 40 -14.05 3.25 -1.30
C THR A 40 -13.19 2.07 -1.71
N PRO A 41 -11.87 2.27 -1.75
CA PRO A 41 -10.96 1.18 -2.07
C PRO A 41 -10.95 0.09 -0.99
N GLU A 42 -11.07 0.47 0.27
CA GLU A 42 -11.09 -0.50 1.37
C GLU A 42 -12.25 -1.48 1.25
N LYS A 43 -13.43 -0.94 0.97
CA LYS A 43 -14.63 -1.76 0.84
C LYS A 43 -14.55 -2.72 -0.33
N LEU A 44 -14.02 -2.22 -1.45
CA LEU A 44 -13.88 -3.03 -2.63
C LEU A 44 -12.90 -4.18 -2.42
N LEU A 45 -11.76 -3.88 -1.80
CA LEU A 45 -10.76 -4.90 -1.53
C LEU A 45 -11.25 -5.93 -0.51
N LEU A 46 -12.04 -5.49 0.47
CA LEU A 46 -12.64 -6.42 1.42
C LEU A 46 -13.55 -7.42 0.70
N GLU A 47 -14.36 -6.94 -0.24
CA GLU A 47 -15.25 -7.82 -1.01
C GLU A 47 -14.47 -8.80 -1.88
N PHE A 48 -13.37 -8.35 -2.49
CA PHE A 48 -12.58 -9.18 -3.37
C PHE A 48 -11.68 -10.17 -2.64
N LEU A 49 -11.05 -9.73 -1.56
CA LEU A 49 -10.01 -10.51 -0.90
C LEU A 49 -10.49 -11.18 0.37
N GLY A 50 -11.61 -10.73 0.92
CA GLY A 50 -12.14 -11.28 2.16
C GLY A 50 -11.46 -10.75 3.42
N TYR A 51 -10.56 -9.75 3.30
CA TYR A 51 -9.91 -9.13 4.44
C TYR A 51 -9.59 -7.68 4.13
N GLU A 52 -9.34 -6.92 5.18
CA GLU A 52 -9.11 -5.49 5.07
C GLU A 52 -7.70 -5.17 4.60
N VAL A 53 -7.60 -4.26 3.63
CA VAL A 53 -6.33 -3.68 3.19
C VAL A 53 -6.36 -2.22 3.57
N PRO A 54 -5.35 -1.73 4.30
CA PRO A 54 -5.40 -0.39 4.89
C PRO A 54 -5.00 0.71 3.91
N VAL A 55 -5.81 0.93 2.87
CA VAL A 55 -5.46 1.88 1.81
C VAL A 55 -5.26 3.29 2.36
N SER A 56 -6.08 3.71 3.33
CA SER A 56 -5.93 5.02 3.93
C SER A 56 -4.59 5.20 4.65
N PHE A 57 -4.07 4.13 5.26
CA PHE A 57 -2.76 4.15 5.89
C PHE A 57 -1.64 4.19 4.85
N MET A 58 -1.84 3.51 3.73
CA MET A 58 -0.84 3.41 2.68
C MET A 58 -0.46 4.77 2.09
N HIS A 59 -1.40 5.71 2.06
CA HIS A 59 -1.12 7.08 1.62
C HIS A 59 -0.05 7.77 2.47
N TYR A 60 -0.02 7.46 3.75
CA TYR A 60 0.98 8.01 4.65
C TYR A 60 2.30 7.24 4.55
N TRP A 61 2.21 5.93 4.49
CA TRP A 61 3.40 5.09 4.45
C TRP A 61 4.27 5.36 3.22
N VAL A 62 3.67 5.65 2.07
CA VAL A 62 4.46 5.98 0.87
C VAL A 62 5.26 7.25 1.02
N ARG A 63 4.89 8.10 1.98
CA ARG A 63 5.62 9.33 2.28
C ARG A 63 6.63 9.15 3.39
N GLY A 64 6.74 7.95 3.95
CA GLY A 64 7.64 7.68 5.05
C GLY A 64 7.16 8.24 6.38
N ILE A 65 5.85 8.35 6.56
CA ILE A 65 5.25 8.84 7.79
C ILE A 65 4.13 7.91 8.24
N PRO A 66 3.87 7.84 9.55
CA PRO A 66 2.75 7.03 10.03
C PRO A 66 1.43 7.77 9.85
N SER A 67 0.33 7.02 9.77
CA SER A 67 -0.99 7.62 9.79
C SER A 67 -1.26 8.23 11.17
N PRO A 68 -1.86 9.44 11.23
CA PRO A 68 -2.15 10.06 12.52
C PRO A 68 -3.31 9.42 13.27
N THR A 69 -4.02 8.47 12.67
CA THR A 69 -5.21 7.87 13.28
C THR A 69 -4.92 6.70 14.21
N SER A 70 -3.66 6.27 14.30
CA SER A 70 -3.28 5.12 15.10
C SER A 70 -1.87 5.30 15.63
N GLN A 71 -1.57 4.66 16.75
CA GLN A 71 -0.22 4.68 17.28
C GLN A 71 0.73 3.92 16.40
N ALA A 72 1.98 4.39 16.34
CA ALA A 72 3.00 3.79 15.51
C ALA A 72 4.33 3.80 16.22
N GLN A 73 5.16 2.81 15.90
CA GLN A 73 6.56 2.77 16.33
C GLN A 73 7.42 3.00 15.08
N LEU A 74 8.39 3.87 15.19
CA LEU A 74 9.31 4.19 14.11
C LEU A 74 10.71 3.76 14.51
N ARG A 75 11.41 3.13 13.57
CA ARG A 75 12.80 2.72 13.76
C ARG A 75 13.64 3.35 12.65
N TYR A 76 14.81 3.79 13.03
CA TYR A 76 15.73 4.47 12.11
C TYR A 76 17.02 3.69 12.00
N SER A 77 17.67 3.81 10.85
CA SER A 77 18.99 3.24 10.64
C SER A 77 20.04 4.08 11.37
N GLU A 78 21.27 3.60 11.39
CA GLU A 78 22.38 4.30 12.08
C GLU A 78 22.62 5.69 11.52
N ASP A 79 22.37 5.88 10.23
CA ASP A 79 22.53 7.18 9.58
C ASP A 79 21.33 8.10 9.72
N GLY A 80 20.33 7.70 10.52
CA GLY A 80 19.18 8.54 10.80
C GLY A 80 18.04 8.43 9.79
N GLN A 81 18.14 7.53 8.82
CA GLN A 81 17.10 7.35 7.84
C GLN A 81 16.03 6.38 8.36
N LEU A 82 14.76 6.65 8.02
CA LEU A 82 13.67 5.79 8.45
C LEU A 82 13.86 4.39 7.86
N ALA A 83 13.85 3.38 8.74
CA ALA A 83 14.03 2.00 8.33
C ALA A 83 12.72 1.21 8.42
N GLN A 84 11.88 1.52 9.41
CA GLN A 84 10.70 0.72 9.65
C GLN A 84 9.62 1.51 10.37
N ILE A 85 8.36 1.27 9.98
CA ILE A 85 7.19 1.72 10.74
C ILE A 85 6.41 0.47 11.13
N ILE A 86 5.99 0.41 12.39
CA ILE A 86 5.09 -0.65 12.87
C ILE A 86 3.80 0.04 13.27
N GLN A 87 2.71 -0.27 12.56
CA GLN A 87 1.43 0.40 12.78
C GLN A 87 0.28 -0.49 12.36
N ASN A 88 -0.74 -0.55 13.19
CA ASN A 88 -2.00 -1.26 12.90
C ASN A 88 -1.79 -2.72 12.50
N GLU A 89 -0.90 -3.42 13.21
CA GLU A 89 -0.53 -4.82 12.96
C GLU A 89 0.22 -5.03 11.65
N TRP A 90 0.74 -3.96 11.08
CA TRP A 90 1.59 -4.03 9.89
C TRP A 90 3.01 -3.64 10.24
N VAL A 91 3.95 -4.36 9.65
CA VAL A 91 5.37 -4.01 9.72
C VAL A 91 5.78 -3.52 8.35
N ILE A 92 6.13 -2.25 8.28
CA ILE A 92 6.46 -1.59 7.03
C ILE A 92 7.96 -1.35 6.98
N ASP A 93 8.63 -2.02 6.05
CA ASP A 93 10.07 -1.92 5.86
C ASP A 93 10.37 -1.01 4.69
N TYR A 94 11.23 -0.02 4.93
CA TYR A 94 11.69 0.93 3.92
C TYR A 94 13.03 0.45 3.41
N ILE A 95 13.04 -0.04 2.18
CA ILE A 95 14.20 -0.75 1.64
C ILE A 95 15.08 0.17 0.81
N ASP A 96 14.46 1.12 0.11
CA ASP A 96 15.18 1.99 -0.79
C ASP A 96 14.57 3.37 -0.80
N PHE A 97 15.42 4.38 -0.90
CA PHE A 97 15.01 5.79 -0.99
C PHE A 97 15.64 6.40 -2.23
N ARG A 98 14.94 7.36 -2.80
CA ARG A 98 15.45 8.11 -3.93
C ARG A 98 15.57 9.57 -3.55
N GLN A 99 16.73 10.15 -3.86
CA GLN A 99 17.00 11.54 -3.59
C GLN A 99 16.40 12.42 -4.68
N TYR A 100 15.64 13.42 -4.25
CA TYR A 100 15.09 14.44 -5.14
C TYR A 100 15.49 15.78 -4.59
N GLN A 101 16.41 16.47 -5.26
CA GLN A 101 16.86 17.79 -4.81
C GLN A 101 17.19 17.81 -3.31
N ASN A 102 16.30 18.34 -2.48
CA ASN A 102 16.55 18.55 -1.05
C ASN A 102 15.87 17.51 -0.15
N TYR A 103 15.22 16.48 -0.71
CA TYR A 103 14.54 15.51 0.13
C TYR A 103 14.64 14.10 -0.44
N SER A 104 14.42 13.14 0.45
CA SER A 104 14.42 11.72 0.12
C SER A 104 13.00 11.20 0.16
N LEU A 105 12.60 10.44 -0.84
CA LEU A 105 11.32 9.76 -0.87
C LEU A 105 11.50 8.26 -0.95
N PRO A 106 10.66 7.49 -0.27
CA PRO A 106 10.74 6.04 -0.39
C PRO A 106 10.47 5.61 -1.83
N ARG A 107 11.27 4.68 -2.31
CA ARG A 107 11.13 4.13 -3.64
C ARG A 107 10.68 2.68 -3.60
N ARG A 108 11.06 1.97 -2.56
CA ARG A 108 10.69 0.58 -2.38
C ARG A 108 10.31 0.35 -0.93
N ILE A 109 9.10 -0.14 -0.74
CA ILE A 109 8.54 -0.38 0.58
C ILE A 109 7.90 -1.75 0.57
N GLU A 110 8.08 -2.50 1.66
CA GLU A 110 7.39 -3.77 1.85
C GLU A 110 6.67 -3.73 3.17
N ALA A 111 5.37 -4.05 3.16
CA ALA A 111 4.57 -4.09 4.36
C ALA A 111 4.01 -5.49 4.53
N ASN A 112 4.23 -6.07 5.71
CA ASN A 112 3.76 -7.40 6.05
C ASN A 112 2.82 -7.32 7.25
N HIS A 113 1.68 -8.01 7.15
CA HIS A 113 0.77 -8.09 8.28
C HIS A 113 1.28 -9.11 9.29
N GLU A 114 1.21 -8.78 10.59
CA GLU A 114 1.74 -9.66 11.63
C GLU A 114 0.98 -10.97 11.76
N LYS A 115 -0.32 -10.97 11.45
CA LYS A 115 -1.18 -12.13 11.66
C LYS A 115 -1.71 -12.77 10.39
N ARG A 116 -1.52 -12.16 9.24
CA ARG A 116 -2.07 -12.63 7.97
C ARG A 116 -0.97 -12.76 6.94
N GLU A 117 -1.11 -13.69 6.04
CA GLU A 117 -0.12 -13.91 4.99
C GLU A 117 -0.34 -12.99 3.81
N ILE A 118 -0.24 -11.69 4.07
CA ILE A 118 -0.41 -10.64 3.08
C ILE A 118 0.83 -9.77 3.07
N LYS A 119 1.32 -9.49 1.89
CA LYS A 119 2.41 -8.55 1.68
C LYS A 119 1.94 -7.44 0.76
N LEU A 120 2.19 -6.21 1.16
CA LEU A 120 2.01 -5.05 0.31
C LEU A 120 3.40 -4.60 -0.15
N ARG A 121 3.52 -4.28 -1.41
CA ARG A 121 4.80 -3.85 -1.97
C ARG A 121 4.58 -2.58 -2.78
N PHE A 122 5.37 -1.56 -2.49
CA PHE A 122 5.37 -0.33 -3.25
C PHE A 122 6.67 -0.25 -4.04
N ILE A 123 6.55 -0.20 -5.35
CA ILE A 123 7.71 -0.12 -6.24
C ILE A 123 7.38 0.93 -7.30
N GLY A 124 8.29 1.92 -7.41
CA GLY A 124 8.04 3.04 -8.30
C GLY A 124 6.88 3.88 -7.78
N LEU A 125 5.79 3.94 -8.52
CA LEU A 125 4.64 4.76 -8.15
C LEU A 125 3.38 3.94 -7.90
N ARG A 126 3.52 2.65 -7.63
CA ARG A 126 2.34 1.79 -7.48
C ARG A 126 2.51 0.76 -6.38
N TRP A 127 1.39 0.37 -5.80
CA TRP A 127 1.31 -0.70 -4.83
C TRP A 127 0.98 -2.02 -5.50
N GLU A 128 1.52 -3.09 -4.95
CA GLU A 128 1.17 -4.46 -5.32
C GLU A 128 0.79 -5.21 -4.06
N ILE A 129 -0.26 -6.01 -4.14
CA ILE A 129 -0.72 -6.83 -3.02
C ILE A 129 -0.47 -8.28 -3.37
N GLN A 130 0.19 -8.99 -2.47
CA GLN A 130 0.50 -10.40 -2.66
C GLN A 130 0.03 -11.18 -1.45
N LYS A 131 -0.67 -12.27 -1.68
CA LYS A 131 -1.02 -13.21 -0.64
C LYS A 131 -0.05 -14.39 -0.70
N ASN A 132 0.57 -14.68 0.42
CA ASN A 132 1.47 -15.81 0.56
C ASN A 132 0.68 -16.97 1.13
N THR A 133 0.54 -18.05 0.38
CA THR A 133 -0.12 -19.27 0.87
C THR A 133 0.83 -20.44 0.79
#